data_11deb8e418f2d4bf31c6e558c50bbddb
#
_entry.id   11deb8e418f2d4bf31c6e558c50bbddb
#
_cell.length_a   1.000
_cell.length_b   1.000
_cell.length_c   1.000
_cell.angle_alpha   90.00
_cell.angle_beta   90.00
_cell.angle_gamma   90.00
#
_symmetry.space_group_name_H-M   'P 1'
#
loop_
_entity.id
_entity.type
_entity.pdbx_description
1 polymer ?
#
loop_
_entity_poly.entity_id
_entity_poly.type
_entity_poly.pdbx_seq_one_letter_code
_entity_poly.pdbx_strand_id
1 'polypeptide(L)'
;MVGNVIQIVTEKLSSLPFIEGIVLGGSRARSTHTENSDIDIGIYYNSDSFDLTAINQIATELDDENRNNLVVPPGAWGDWVNGGGWLVINGCHVDLILRDIKRVEQIIKDTEQGIVTANYQTGHPHGYISAMYRGELAISKILYAKNESLCELKKQAEIYPTALKKSLMNFFIFEAEFSLMFVKANAGAEDKYYI
;
A
#
# COMPACT_ATOMS: atom_id res chain seq x y z
N MET A 1 1.64 17.33 -17.91
CA MET A 1 0.40 16.52 -17.87
C MET A 1 0.28 15.80 -16.54
N VAL A 2 1.17 14.88 -16.17
CA VAL A 2 1.11 14.09 -14.92
C VAL A 2 1.03 14.93 -13.64
N GLY A 3 1.86 15.98 -13.50
CA GLY A 3 1.79 16.87 -12.32
C GLY A 3 0.43 17.53 -12.11
N ASN A 4 -0.25 17.91 -13.21
CA ASN A 4 -1.60 18.45 -13.15
C ASN A 4 -2.64 17.39 -12.69
N VAL A 5 -2.49 16.13 -13.14
CA VAL A 5 -3.37 15.02 -12.70
C VAL A 5 -3.21 14.79 -11.20
N ILE A 6 -1.97 14.70 -10.71
CA ILE A 6 -1.67 14.55 -9.27
C ILE A 6 -2.31 15.69 -8.47
N GLN A 7 -2.17 16.93 -8.92
CA GLN A 7 -2.74 18.09 -8.25
C GLN A 7 -4.27 18.02 -8.19
N ILE A 8 -4.95 17.78 -9.31
CA ILE A 8 -6.42 17.70 -9.38
C ILE A 8 -6.94 16.59 -8.46
N VAL A 9 -6.33 15.40 -8.51
CA VAL A 9 -6.71 14.27 -7.65
C VAL A 9 -6.54 14.64 -6.18
N THR A 10 -5.41 15.27 -5.82
CA THR A 10 -5.13 15.70 -4.44
C THR A 10 -6.14 16.73 -3.96
N GLU A 11 -6.42 17.76 -4.73
CA GLU A 11 -7.37 18.83 -4.39
C GLU A 11 -8.79 18.27 -4.18
N LYS A 12 -9.26 17.42 -5.09
CA LYS A 12 -10.59 16.81 -4.99
C LYS A 12 -10.72 15.89 -3.79
N LEU A 13 -9.78 14.97 -3.59
CA LEU A 13 -9.84 14.01 -2.49
C LEU A 13 -9.62 14.66 -1.13
N SER A 14 -8.77 15.67 -1.00
CA SER A 14 -8.54 16.37 0.27
C SER A 14 -9.76 17.12 0.81
N SER A 15 -10.79 17.35 -0.02
CA SER A 15 -12.05 17.94 0.42
C SER A 15 -12.92 17.00 1.27
N LEU A 16 -12.65 15.68 1.22
CA LEU A 16 -13.41 14.69 1.99
C LEU A 16 -12.96 14.69 3.47
N PRO A 17 -13.89 14.82 4.42
CA PRO A 17 -13.57 15.04 5.83
C PRO A 17 -12.87 13.86 6.52
N PHE A 18 -13.02 12.65 5.98
CA PHE A 18 -12.39 11.43 6.50
C PHE A 18 -10.97 11.18 5.95
N ILE A 19 -10.49 11.99 5.01
CA ILE A 19 -9.12 11.88 4.50
C ILE A 19 -8.16 12.55 5.48
N GLU A 20 -7.24 11.77 6.00
CA GLU A 20 -6.19 12.23 6.92
C GLU A 20 -4.91 12.60 6.17
N GLY A 21 -4.69 12.01 5.00
CA GLY A 21 -3.60 12.39 4.12
C GLY A 21 -3.59 11.67 2.78
N ILE A 22 -2.82 12.23 1.85
CA ILE A 22 -2.66 11.71 0.49
C ILE A 22 -1.17 11.69 0.17
N VAL A 23 -0.70 10.59 -0.39
CA VAL A 23 0.71 10.44 -0.76
C VAL A 23 0.85 9.98 -2.21
N LEU A 24 1.93 10.36 -2.86
CA LEU A 24 2.39 9.74 -4.11
C LEU A 24 3.26 8.53 -3.74
N GLY A 25 2.92 7.38 -4.28
CA GLY A 25 3.62 6.12 -4.08
C GLY A 25 4.40 5.63 -5.31
N GLY A 26 4.68 4.34 -5.30
CA GLY A 26 5.20 3.58 -6.42
C GLY A 26 6.51 4.08 -7.05
N SER A 27 6.64 3.86 -8.34
CA SER A 27 7.83 4.23 -9.11
C SER A 27 8.04 5.74 -9.21
N ARG A 28 6.95 6.52 -9.21
CA ARG A 28 7.02 7.98 -9.29
C ARG A 28 7.53 8.62 -8.00
N ALA A 29 7.21 8.07 -6.86
CA ALA A 29 7.78 8.52 -5.58
C ALA A 29 9.30 8.29 -5.53
N ARG A 30 9.74 7.15 -6.06
CA ARG A 30 11.16 6.74 -6.09
C ARG A 30 11.98 7.34 -7.25
N SER A 31 11.34 8.10 -8.15
CA SER A 31 11.97 8.64 -9.36
C SER A 31 12.55 7.54 -10.31
N THR A 32 11.94 6.36 -10.31
CA THR A 32 12.29 5.21 -11.17
C THR A 32 11.25 4.94 -12.25
N HIS A 33 10.28 5.86 -12.41
CA HIS A 33 9.19 5.73 -13.37
C HIS A 33 9.65 5.96 -14.82
N THR A 34 8.89 5.39 -15.74
CA THR A 34 8.93 5.68 -17.17
C THR A 34 7.75 6.57 -17.56
N GLU A 35 7.68 7.00 -18.83
CA GLU A 35 6.55 7.79 -19.33
C GLU A 35 5.21 7.08 -19.19
N ASN A 36 5.20 5.75 -19.31
CA ASN A 36 4.00 4.91 -19.25
C ASN A 36 3.71 4.37 -17.83
N SER A 37 4.45 4.78 -16.81
CA SER A 37 4.18 4.34 -15.45
C SER A 37 2.90 4.94 -14.91
N ASP A 38 2.11 4.14 -14.19
CA ASP A 38 0.91 4.57 -13.49
C ASP A 38 1.20 5.61 -12.40
N ILE A 39 0.17 6.27 -11.92
CA ILE A 39 0.24 7.23 -10.82
C ILE A 39 -0.37 6.55 -9.59
N ASP A 40 0.46 6.10 -8.66
CA ASP A 40 0.04 5.46 -7.41
C ASP A 40 -0.29 6.51 -6.35
N ILE A 41 -1.54 6.62 -5.94
CA ILE A 41 -2.03 7.56 -4.92
C ILE A 41 -2.47 6.77 -3.69
N GLY A 42 -1.70 6.87 -2.61
CA GLY A 42 -2.07 6.34 -1.31
C GLY A 42 -3.01 7.30 -0.58
N ILE A 43 -4.17 6.80 -0.17
CA ILE A 43 -5.21 7.54 0.54
C ILE A 43 -5.27 7.05 1.97
N TYR A 44 -4.78 7.86 2.91
CA TYR A 44 -4.84 7.58 4.34
C TYR A 44 -6.15 8.12 4.88
N TYR A 45 -7.02 7.23 5.34
CA TYR A 45 -8.36 7.57 5.79
C TYR A 45 -8.62 7.17 7.24
N ASN A 46 -9.59 7.84 7.88
CA ASN A 46 -10.12 7.46 9.17
C ASN A 46 -11.26 6.46 8.97
N SER A 47 -11.08 5.23 9.44
CA SER A 47 -12.05 4.14 9.29
C SER A 47 -13.39 4.39 10.02
N ASP A 48 -13.39 5.21 11.08
CA ASP A 48 -14.63 5.48 11.83
C ASP A 48 -15.62 6.38 11.06
N SER A 49 -15.12 7.13 10.08
CA SER A 49 -15.93 8.10 9.32
C SER A 49 -15.86 7.90 7.81
N PHE A 50 -15.25 6.80 7.33
CA PHE A 50 -15.07 6.52 5.91
C PHE A 50 -16.41 6.44 5.18
N ASP A 51 -16.53 7.17 4.07
CA ASP A 51 -17.72 7.20 3.20
C ASP A 51 -17.35 6.76 1.77
N LEU A 52 -17.71 5.51 1.45
CA LEU A 52 -17.48 4.93 0.13
C LEU A 52 -18.24 5.66 -0.98
N THR A 53 -19.42 6.17 -0.68
CA THR A 53 -20.25 6.90 -1.65
C THR A 53 -19.60 8.21 -2.04
N ALA A 54 -19.13 8.97 -1.05
CA ALA A 54 -18.48 10.26 -1.28
C ALA A 54 -17.19 10.11 -2.10
N ILE A 55 -16.34 9.12 -1.81
CA ILE A 55 -15.11 8.90 -2.58
C ILE A 55 -15.41 8.42 -4.01
N ASN A 56 -16.45 7.60 -4.21
CA ASN A 56 -16.87 7.16 -5.54
C ASN A 56 -17.45 8.29 -6.39
N GLN A 57 -18.16 9.26 -5.78
CA GLN A 57 -18.60 10.46 -6.50
C GLN A 57 -17.42 11.24 -7.08
N ILE A 58 -16.38 11.47 -6.27
CA ILE A 58 -15.16 12.14 -6.73
C ILE A 58 -14.44 11.30 -7.79
N ALA A 59 -14.33 9.97 -7.59
CA ALA A 59 -13.68 9.09 -8.56
C ALA A 59 -14.40 9.12 -9.92
N THR A 60 -15.74 9.10 -9.93
CA THR A 60 -16.55 9.20 -11.14
C THR A 60 -16.33 10.56 -11.85
N GLU A 61 -16.30 11.66 -11.10
CA GLU A 61 -16.04 12.99 -11.66
C GLU A 61 -14.64 13.15 -12.27
N LEU A 62 -13.66 12.42 -11.72
CA LEU A 62 -12.26 12.48 -12.17
C LEU A 62 -11.99 11.58 -13.37
N ASP A 63 -12.71 10.47 -13.49
CA ASP A 63 -12.49 9.46 -14.52
C ASP A 63 -12.94 9.96 -15.91
N ASP A 64 -12.10 9.80 -16.91
CA ASP A 64 -12.34 10.28 -18.29
C ASP A 64 -13.66 9.76 -18.89
N GLU A 65 -14.08 8.56 -18.50
CA GLU A 65 -15.33 7.93 -18.97
C GLU A 65 -16.49 8.10 -17.97
N ASN A 66 -16.29 8.78 -16.86
CA ASN A 66 -17.26 8.94 -15.77
C ASN A 66 -17.84 7.60 -15.28
N ARG A 67 -17.02 6.55 -15.22
CA ARG A 67 -17.41 5.22 -14.73
C ARG A 67 -17.83 5.27 -13.27
N ASN A 68 -18.83 4.48 -12.91
CA ASN A 68 -19.34 4.43 -11.54
C ASN A 68 -18.71 3.28 -10.75
N ASN A 69 -18.70 3.42 -9.42
CA ASN A 69 -18.24 2.39 -8.47
C ASN A 69 -16.80 1.92 -8.74
N LEU A 70 -15.91 2.85 -9.08
CA LEU A 70 -14.51 2.58 -9.37
C LEU A 70 -13.72 2.21 -8.12
N VAL A 71 -14.08 2.80 -6.97
CA VAL A 71 -13.44 2.53 -5.69
C VAL A 71 -14.20 1.41 -4.99
N VAL A 72 -13.52 0.32 -4.70
CA VAL A 72 -14.07 -0.79 -3.91
C VAL A 72 -13.92 -0.52 -2.41
N PRO A 73 -14.80 -1.11 -1.57
CA PRO A 73 -14.75 -0.88 -0.13
C PRO A 73 -13.46 -1.42 0.49
N PRO A 74 -13.06 -0.91 1.68
CA PRO A 74 -11.99 -1.49 2.47
C PRO A 74 -12.16 -3.00 2.67
N GLY A 75 -11.07 -3.76 2.48
CA GLY A 75 -11.06 -5.21 2.56
C GLY A 75 -11.45 -5.96 1.29
N ALA A 76 -11.99 -5.29 0.26
CA ALA A 76 -12.43 -5.97 -0.97
C ALA A 76 -11.28 -6.61 -1.76
N TRP A 77 -10.06 -6.09 -1.64
CA TRP A 77 -8.85 -6.68 -2.22
C TRP A 77 -8.12 -7.63 -1.25
N GLY A 78 -8.78 -8.00 -0.16
CA GLY A 78 -8.22 -8.74 0.97
C GLY A 78 -7.79 -7.80 2.10
N ASP A 79 -7.68 -8.37 3.30
CA ASP A 79 -7.49 -7.60 4.53
C ASP A 79 -6.24 -6.70 4.52
N TRP A 80 -5.18 -7.12 3.82
CA TRP A 80 -3.89 -6.43 3.85
C TRP A 80 -3.67 -5.49 2.67
N VAL A 81 -4.13 -5.82 1.47
CA VAL A 81 -4.11 -4.86 0.36
C VAL A 81 -5.20 -3.80 0.56
N ASN A 82 -6.24 -4.16 1.28
CA ASN A 82 -7.36 -3.32 1.69
C ASN A 82 -8.35 -3.07 0.54
N GLY A 83 -8.24 -1.97 -0.18
CA GLY A 83 -9.12 -1.62 -1.29
C GLY A 83 -8.60 -0.39 -2.02
N GLY A 84 -9.33 0.04 -3.01
CA GLY A 84 -8.96 1.18 -3.85
C GLY A 84 -9.71 1.21 -5.16
N GLY A 85 -9.12 1.82 -6.18
CA GLY A 85 -9.76 1.92 -7.50
C GLY A 85 -8.76 2.25 -8.60
N TRP A 86 -9.13 1.92 -9.83
CA TRP A 86 -8.35 2.19 -11.04
C TRP A 86 -9.09 3.18 -11.93
N LEU A 87 -8.53 4.38 -12.08
CA LEU A 87 -9.07 5.48 -12.87
C LEU A 87 -8.22 5.74 -14.10
N VAL A 88 -8.82 6.38 -15.09
CA VAL A 88 -8.09 7.02 -16.18
C VAL A 88 -8.41 8.51 -16.12
N ILE A 89 -7.39 9.35 -15.96
CA ILE A 89 -7.57 10.80 -15.80
C ILE A 89 -6.65 11.53 -16.79
N ASN A 90 -7.23 12.24 -17.73
CA ASN A 90 -6.52 12.88 -18.85
C ASN A 90 -5.58 11.89 -19.57
N GLY A 91 -6.05 10.66 -19.80
CA GLY A 91 -5.31 9.58 -20.43
C GLY A 91 -4.21 8.95 -19.58
N CYS A 92 -4.08 9.32 -18.29
CA CYS A 92 -3.14 8.72 -17.36
C CYS A 92 -3.85 7.68 -16.48
N HIS A 93 -3.24 6.50 -16.30
CA HIS A 93 -3.69 5.52 -15.33
C HIS A 93 -3.37 5.99 -13.91
N VAL A 94 -4.36 5.98 -13.03
CA VAL A 94 -4.26 6.41 -11.64
C VAL A 94 -4.79 5.32 -10.72
N ASP A 95 -3.93 4.80 -9.86
CA ASP A 95 -4.27 3.80 -8.87
C ASP A 95 -4.52 4.48 -7.53
N LEU A 96 -5.76 4.41 -7.05
CA LEU A 96 -6.12 4.84 -5.70
C LEU A 96 -5.98 3.65 -4.76
N ILE A 97 -5.18 3.79 -3.70
CA ILE A 97 -4.89 2.73 -2.74
C ILE A 97 -5.31 3.19 -1.35
N LEU A 98 -6.31 2.52 -0.76
CA LEU A 98 -6.82 2.87 0.56
C LEU A 98 -5.93 2.33 1.68
N ARG A 99 -5.64 3.18 2.67
CA ARG A 99 -4.86 2.83 3.88
C ARG A 99 -5.55 3.37 5.12
N ASP A 100 -6.01 2.49 5.99
CA ASP A 100 -6.53 2.89 7.31
C ASP A 100 -5.37 3.46 8.15
N ILE A 101 -5.47 4.74 8.52
CA ILE A 101 -4.42 5.43 9.26
C ILE A 101 -4.11 4.75 10.60
N LYS A 102 -5.13 4.25 11.31
CA LYS A 102 -4.97 3.57 12.61
C LYS A 102 -4.16 2.27 12.45
N ARG A 103 -4.42 1.49 11.38
CA ARG A 103 -3.65 0.29 11.08
C ARG A 103 -2.20 0.62 10.77
N VAL A 104 -1.96 1.66 9.98
CA VAL A 104 -0.59 2.09 9.65
C VAL A 104 0.17 2.54 10.89
N GLU A 105 -0.45 3.31 11.77
CA GLU A 105 0.12 3.72 13.06
C GLU A 105 0.51 2.51 13.92
N GLN A 106 -0.39 1.52 14.01
CA GLN A 106 -0.11 0.32 14.79
C GLN A 106 1.08 -0.47 14.22
N ILE A 107 1.12 -0.64 12.89
CA ILE A 107 2.22 -1.36 12.22
C ILE A 107 3.55 -0.62 12.40
N ILE A 108 3.57 0.69 12.37
CA ILE A 108 4.78 1.45 12.64
C ILE A 108 5.29 1.19 14.05
N LYS A 109 4.41 1.20 15.06
CA LYS A 109 4.75 0.87 16.46
C LYS A 109 5.24 -0.58 16.60
N ASP A 110 4.55 -1.53 15.98
CA ASP A 110 4.91 -2.96 16.03
C ASP A 110 6.30 -3.19 15.41
N THR A 111 6.54 -2.60 14.25
CA THR A 111 7.81 -2.76 13.53
C THR A 111 8.99 -2.10 14.23
N GLU A 112 8.80 -1.07 15.07
CA GLU A 112 9.83 -0.51 15.94
C GLU A 112 10.33 -1.55 16.95
N GLN A 113 9.44 -2.43 17.40
CA GLN A 113 9.75 -3.52 18.32
C GLN A 113 10.19 -4.80 17.58
N GLY A 114 10.24 -4.78 16.25
CA GLY A 114 10.55 -5.95 15.43
C GLY A 114 9.39 -6.95 15.30
N ILE A 115 8.18 -6.55 15.64
CA ILE A 115 6.99 -7.40 15.47
C ILE A 115 6.55 -7.28 14.01
N VAL A 116 6.56 -8.43 13.32
CA VAL A 116 6.11 -8.56 11.93
C VAL A 116 5.23 -9.80 11.78
N THR A 117 4.26 -9.74 10.90
CA THR A 117 3.39 -10.87 10.56
C THR A 117 3.42 -11.11 9.06
N ALA A 118 3.38 -12.39 8.66
CA ALA A 118 3.16 -12.81 7.28
C ALA A 118 1.70 -13.24 7.16
N ASN A 119 1.00 -12.69 6.18
CA ASN A 119 -0.44 -12.87 6.06
C ASN A 119 -0.77 -13.36 4.65
N TYR A 120 -1.70 -14.32 4.56
CA TYR A 120 -2.17 -14.76 3.26
C TYR A 120 -2.84 -13.58 2.53
N GLN A 121 -2.45 -13.38 1.27
CA GLN A 121 -3.02 -12.36 0.43
C GLN A 121 -2.97 -12.81 -1.03
N THR A 122 -4.09 -12.83 -1.71
CA THR A 122 -4.16 -13.15 -3.14
C THR A 122 -3.23 -12.23 -3.94
N GLY A 123 -2.49 -12.79 -4.89
CA GLY A 123 -1.51 -12.04 -5.68
C GLY A 123 -0.13 -11.88 -4.99
N HIS A 124 0.03 -12.33 -3.74
CA HIS A 124 1.27 -12.28 -2.98
C HIS A 124 1.69 -13.70 -2.58
N PRO A 125 2.39 -14.45 -3.42
CA PRO A 125 2.68 -15.89 -3.21
C PRO A 125 3.50 -16.17 -1.95
N HIS A 126 4.28 -15.19 -1.48
CA HIS A 126 5.06 -15.27 -0.22
C HIS A 126 4.34 -14.64 0.97
N GLY A 127 3.04 -14.35 0.84
CA GLY A 127 2.25 -13.62 1.82
C GLY A 127 2.51 -12.11 1.80
N TYR A 128 1.63 -11.37 2.45
CA TYR A 128 1.78 -9.95 2.70
C TYR A 128 2.46 -9.74 4.05
N ILE A 129 3.66 -9.23 4.05
CA ILE A 129 4.39 -8.93 5.28
C ILE A 129 3.92 -7.59 5.82
N SER A 130 3.47 -7.53 7.08
CA SER A 130 2.91 -6.31 7.69
C SER A 130 3.84 -5.09 7.58
N ALA A 131 5.15 -5.29 7.63
CA ALA A 131 6.15 -4.25 7.46
C ALA A 131 6.11 -3.54 6.09
N MET A 132 5.39 -4.08 5.09
CA MET A 132 5.21 -3.43 3.79
C MET A 132 4.54 -2.06 3.92
N TYR A 133 3.59 -1.90 4.85
CA TYR A 133 2.96 -0.59 5.13
C TYR A 133 3.98 0.47 5.58
N ARG A 134 4.94 0.08 6.43
CA ARG A 134 6.05 0.97 6.83
C ARG A 134 6.89 1.35 5.61
N GLY A 135 7.25 0.38 4.78
CA GLY A 135 8.03 0.60 3.57
C GLY A 135 7.32 1.52 2.56
N GLU A 136 6.02 1.29 2.33
CA GLU A 136 5.20 2.13 1.45
C GLU A 136 5.21 3.60 1.92
N LEU A 137 4.95 3.84 3.21
CA LEU A 137 4.94 5.21 3.74
C LEU A 137 6.34 5.83 3.70
N ALA A 138 7.39 5.08 4.04
CA ALA A 138 8.77 5.57 4.06
C ALA A 138 9.22 6.12 2.70
N ILE A 139 8.88 5.42 1.60
CA ILE A 139 9.30 5.81 0.25
C ILE A 139 8.35 6.80 -0.44
N SER A 140 7.16 7.01 0.10
CA SER A 140 6.14 7.89 -0.49
C SER A 140 6.51 9.37 -0.41
N LYS A 141 5.81 10.22 -1.18
CA LYS A 141 5.89 11.69 -1.06
C LYS A 141 4.53 12.20 -0.60
N ILE A 142 4.48 12.95 0.50
CA ILE A 142 3.26 13.56 0.99
C ILE A 142 2.80 14.63 -0.01
N LEU A 143 1.56 14.51 -0.47
CA LEU A 143 0.87 15.48 -1.32
C LEU A 143 -0.07 16.37 -0.50
N TYR A 144 -0.72 15.77 0.49
CA TYR A 144 -1.63 16.43 1.43
C TYR A 144 -1.55 15.76 2.79
N ALA A 145 -1.59 16.55 3.84
CA ALA A 145 -1.77 16.09 5.21
C ALA A 145 -2.74 17.03 5.92
N LYS A 146 -3.80 16.47 6.50
CA LYS A 146 -4.83 17.21 7.22
C LYS A 146 -4.29 17.88 8.48
N ASN A 147 -3.31 17.22 9.10
CA ASN A 147 -2.58 17.67 10.28
C ASN A 147 -1.16 17.09 10.28
N GLU A 148 -0.37 17.36 11.32
CA GLU A 148 1.02 16.90 11.43
C GLU A 148 1.17 15.37 11.60
N SER A 149 0.10 14.64 11.96
CA SER A 149 0.21 13.21 12.33
C SER A 149 0.79 12.34 11.22
N LEU A 150 0.36 12.50 9.96
CA LEU A 150 0.91 11.73 8.85
C LEU A 150 2.38 12.08 8.59
N CYS A 151 2.76 13.35 8.76
CA CYS A 151 4.13 13.80 8.59
C CYS A 151 5.05 13.19 9.66
N GLU A 152 4.60 13.13 10.91
CA GLU A 152 5.33 12.51 12.02
C GLU A 152 5.44 11.00 11.81
N LEU A 153 4.33 10.36 11.41
CA LEU A 153 4.30 8.93 11.12
C LEU A 153 5.27 8.56 9.99
N LYS A 154 5.34 9.40 8.95
CA LYS A 154 6.31 9.22 7.86
C LYS A 154 7.75 9.35 8.36
N LYS A 155 8.08 10.33 9.18
CA LYS A 155 9.43 10.45 9.78
C LYS A 155 9.82 9.19 10.57
N GLN A 156 8.87 8.61 11.32
CA GLN A 156 9.10 7.35 12.03
C GLN A 156 9.28 6.17 11.04
N ALA A 157 8.49 6.14 9.96
CA ALA A 157 8.58 5.11 8.93
C ALA A 157 9.95 5.11 8.22
N GLU A 158 10.54 6.26 7.97
CA GLU A 158 11.85 6.44 7.32
C GLU A 158 13.01 5.86 8.14
N ILE A 159 12.84 5.74 9.46
CA ILE A 159 13.83 5.07 10.31
C ILE A 159 13.67 3.55 10.11
N TYR A 160 14.73 2.84 9.75
CA TYR A 160 14.71 1.39 9.66
C TYR A 160 15.22 0.76 10.96
N PRO A 161 14.33 0.29 11.87
CA PRO A 161 14.73 -0.19 13.19
C PRO A 161 15.61 -1.43 13.12
N THR A 162 16.62 -1.52 13.98
CA THR A 162 17.48 -2.70 14.07
C THR A 162 16.68 -3.97 14.46
N ALA A 163 15.66 -3.83 15.31
CA ALA A 163 14.77 -4.91 15.67
C ALA A 163 14.01 -5.44 14.44
N LEU A 164 13.44 -4.55 13.63
CA LEU A 164 12.76 -4.90 12.38
C LEU A 164 13.71 -5.63 11.41
N LYS A 165 14.91 -5.09 11.20
CA LYS A 165 15.92 -5.70 10.35
C LYS A 165 16.20 -7.14 10.77
N LYS A 166 16.43 -7.37 12.07
CA LYS A 166 16.72 -8.70 12.62
C LYS A 166 15.54 -9.65 12.42
N SER A 167 14.31 -9.20 12.67
CA SER A 167 13.11 -10.02 12.50
C SER A 167 12.89 -10.42 11.05
N LEU A 168 13.00 -9.48 10.11
CA LEU A 168 12.86 -9.78 8.69
C LEU A 168 13.96 -10.71 8.17
N MET A 169 15.21 -10.50 8.58
CA MET A 169 16.30 -11.41 8.20
C MET A 169 16.06 -12.83 8.72
N ASN A 170 15.69 -12.99 10.00
CA ASN A 170 15.40 -14.29 10.57
C ASN A 170 14.23 -14.98 9.87
N PHE A 171 13.17 -14.23 9.58
CA PHE A 171 12.00 -14.76 8.88
C PHE A 171 12.37 -15.29 7.48
N PHE A 172 12.99 -14.49 6.65
CA PHE A 172 13.29 -14.90 5.28
C PHE A 172 14.43 -15.93 5.17
N ILE A 173 15.39 -15.91 6.08
CA ILE A 173 16.42 -16.95 6.15
C ILE A 173 15.78 -18.29 6.53
N PHE A 174 14.91 -18.31 7.54
CA PHE A 174 14.18 -19.53 7.92
C PHE A 174 13.35 -20.08 6.76
N GLU A 175 12.60 -19.24 6.05
CA GLU A 175 11.81 -19.65 4.88
C GLU A 175 12.70 -20.30 3.79
N ALA A 176 13.84 -19.68 3.51
CA ALA A 176 14.78 -20.18 2.51
C ALA A 176 15.42 -21.51 2.94
N GLU A 177 15.88 -21.62 4.21
CA GLU A 177 16.50 -22.82 4.75
C GLU A 177 15.51 -23.98 4.83
N PHE A 178 14.28 -23.71 5.30
CA PHE A 178 13.22 -24.71 5.37
C PHE A 178 12.85 -25.23 3.99
N SER A 179 12.63 -24.34 3.02
CA SER A 179 12.31 -24.72 1.64
C SER A 179 13.44 -25.55 1.02
N LEU A 180 14.69 -25.16 1.22
CA LEU A 180 15.86 -25.90 0.71
C LEU A 180 15.97 -27.28 1.36
N MET A 181 15.72 -27.38 2.67
CA MET A 181 15.71 -28.65 3.39
C MET A 181 14.64 -29.59 2.81
N PHE A 182 13.45 -29.07 2.55
CA PHE A 182 12.33 -29.82 1.98
C PHE A 182 12.64 -30.32 0.55
N VAL A 183 13.19 -29.47 -0.30
CA VAL A 183 13.64 -29.84 -1.64
C VAL A 183 14.70 -30.94 -1.58
N LYS A 184 15.71 -30.80 -0.72
CA LYS A 184 16.78 -31.82 -0.55
C LYS A 184 16.22 -33.17 -0.08
N ALA A 185 15.27 -33.15 0.85
CA ALA A 185 14.66 -34.38 1.37
C ALA A 185 13.83 -35.12 0.31
N ASN A 186 13.28 -34.43 -0.67
CA ASN A 186 12.38 -34.98 -1.69
C ASN A 186 13.00 -35.07 -3.09
N ALA A 187 14.20 -34.58 -3.32
CA ALA A 187 14.85 -34.52 -4.64
C ALA A 187 15.06 -35.90 -5.32
N GLY A 188 15.01 -36.99 -4.56
CA GLY A 188 15.10 -38.36 -5.09
C GLY A 188 13.75 -39.11 -5.13
N ALA A 189 12.67 -38.46 -4.74
CA ALA A 189 11.35 -39.05 -4.74
C ALA A 189 10.74 -39.02 -6.15
N GLU A 190 10.09 -40.11 -6.55
CA GLU A 190 9.34 -40.15 -7.84
C GLU A 190 8.06 -39.30 -7.79
N ASP A 191 7.69 -38.79 -6.63
CA ASP A 191 6.50 -37.99 -6.41
C ASP A 191 6.74 -36.55 -6.83
N LYS A 192 6.28 -36.20 -8.04
CA LYS A 192 6.41 -34.88 -8.66
C LYS A 192 5.58 -33.78 -8.01
N TYR A 193 4.74 -34.10 -7.02
CA TYR A 193 3.86 -33.14 -6.35
C TYR A 193 4.49 -32.50 -5.11
N TYR A 194 5.70 -32.93 -4.71
CA TYR A 194 6.41 -32.44 -3.53
C TYR A 194 7.65 -31.58 -3.84
N ILE A 195 7.84 -31.19 -5.11
CA ILE A 195 8.95 -30.34 -5.52
C ILE A 195 8.44 -29.01 -6.03
#